data_8664615c33694d1caf63eb5e385ace14
#
_entry.id   8664615c33694d1caf63eb5e385ace14
#
_cell.length_a   1.000
_cell.length_b   1.000
_cell.length_c   1.000
_cell.angle_alpha   90.00
_cell.angle_beta   90.00
_cell.angle_gamma   90.00
#
_symmetry.space_group_name_H-M   'P 1'
#
loop_
_entity.id
_entity.type
_entity.pdbx_description
1 polymer ?
#
loop_
_entity_poly.entity_id
_entity_poly.type
_entity_poly.pdbx_seq_one_letter_code
_entity_poly.pdbx_strand_id
1 'polypeptide(L)'
;AEGVKLAVISGTTINNIGGGKLHEYFTPKERQNLFYGLGRGAYNYHFTDDGRPEVFCSLIPDKELMLRIHRACYRIHERLLQEFDFKTDIVFSRPNYCKIDILVENDRNGQLFFQEHELDSLNQTLKEHGIGDLRQLIRMAEEIGREEGLSLSATTDAKYLEVGLSSKSDNVNAILERLGTAWGIQAEDCSFWGDEYIGLSEGLFGSDSFMITERTMAGDFFDVSEARGERPENVQVLGGGVEQFIGFLEAQSNL
;
A
#
# COMPACT_ATOMS: atom_id res chain seq x y z
N ALA A 1 22.02 -10.57 -13.21
CA ALA A 1 22.58 -10.31 -11.89
C ALA A 1 22.33 -11.53 -10.99
N GLU A 2 23.34 -12.37 -10.80
CA GLU A 2 23.24 -13.52 -9.90
C GLU A 2 23.19 -12.99 -8.47
N GLY A 3 22.11 -13.32 -7.75
CA GLY A 3 21.97 -13.03 -6.32
C GLY A 3 21.00 -11.92 -5.91
N VAL A 4 20.64 -10.99 -6.80
CA VAL A 4 19.66 -9.94 -6.46
C VAL A 4 18.25 -10.53 -6.36
N LYS A 5 17.56 -10.23 -5.25
CA LYS A 5 16.14 -10.57 -5.06
C LYS A 5 15.30 -9.32 -5.32
N LEU A 6 14.26 -9.47 -6.12
CA LEU A 6 13.31 -8.39 -6.42
C LEU A 6 11.97 -8.68 -5.75
N ALA A 7 11.49 -7.77 -4.93
CA ALA A 7 10.17 -7.84 -4.33
C ALA A 7 9.28 -6.70 -4.85
N VAL A 8 8.08 -7.02 -5.34
CA VAL A 8 7.08 -6.03 -5.74
C VAL A 8 5.96 -6.02 -4.71
N ILE A 9 5.80 -4.88 -4.02
CA ILE A 9 4.79 -4.71 -2.97
C ILE A 9 3.73 -3.73 -3.47
N SER A 10 2.47 -4.17 -3.50
CA SER A 10 1.37 -3.37 -4.05
C SER A 10 0.02 -3.71 -3.39
N GLY A 11 -0.87 -2.71 -3.33
CA GLY A 11 -2.28 -2.92 -2.96
C GLY A 11 -3.10 -3.67 -4.02
N THR A 12 -2.54 -3.94 -5.20
CA THR A 12 -3.23 -4.65 -6.29
C THR A 12 -3.26 -6.17 -6.10
N THR A 13 -3.91 -6.89 -7.02
CA THR A 13 -3.95 -8.36 -7.04
C THR A 13 -3.01 -8.92 -8.09
N ILE A 14 -2.69 -10.22 -8.01
CA ILE A 14 -1.84 -10.89 -9.00
C ILE A 14 -2.42 -10.82 -10.42
N ASN A 15 -3.76 -10.80 -10.56
CA ASN A 15 -4.42 -10.69 -11.86
C ASN A 15 -4.36 -9.29 -12.47
N ASN A 16 -4.01 -8.28 -11.68
CA ASN A 16 -3.96 -6.88 -12.14
C ASN A 16 -2.52 -6.39 -12.31
N ILE A 17 -1.56 -6.94 -11.56
CA ILE A 17 -0.17 -6.46 -11.62
C ILE A 17 0.42 -6.70 -13.02
N GLY A 18 0.83 -5.63 -13.72
CA GLY A 18 1.29 -5.72 -15.11
C GLY A 18 0.29 -6.44 -16.03
N GLY A 19 -1.02 -6.21 -15.85
CA GLY A 19 -2.07 -6.94 -16.57
C GLY A 19 -2.15 -8.43 -16.23
N GLY A 20 -1.68 -8.83 -15.05
CA GLY A 20 -1.59 -10.21 -14.60
C GLY A 20 -0.38 -10.98 -15.15
N LYS A 21 0.51 -10.30 -15.87
CA LYS A 21 1.59 -10.93 -16.64
C LYS A 21 2.99 -10.44 -16.29
N LEU A 22 3.14 -9.60 -15.26
CA LEU A 22 4.46 -9.05 -14.93
C LEU A 22 5.53 -10.14 -14.79
N HIS A 23 5.22 -11.26 -14.15
CA HIS A 23 6.16 -12.37 -14.00
C HIS A 23 6.50 -13.10 -15.31
N GLU A 24 5.68 -12.99 -16.35
CA GLU A 24 5.93 -13.63 -17.65
C GLU A 24 7.10 -12.98 -18.42
N TYR A 25 7.48 -11.75 -18.07
CA TYR A 25 8.67 -11.08 -18.62
C TYR A 25 9.99 -11.68 -18.12
N PHE A 26 9.95 -12.54 -17.10
CA PHE A 26 11.10 -13.23 -16.53
C PHE A 26 11.10 -14.70 -16.90
N THR A 27 12.27 -15.26 -17.16
CA THR A 27 12.42 -16.71 -17.34
C THR A 27 12.08 -17.47 -16.05
N PRO A 28 11.72 -18.76 -16.09
CA PRO A 28 11.46 -19.53 -14.87
C PRO A 28 12.60 -19.48 -13.85
N LYS A 29 13.85 -19.47 -14.29
CA LYS A 29 15.03 -19.35 -13.42
C LYS A 29 15.11 -17.97 -12.75
N GLU A 30 14.82 -16.90 -13.45
CA GLU A 30 14.83 -15.53 -12.92
C GLU A 30 13.68 -15.32 -11.92
N ARG A 31 12.51 -15.93 -12.16
CA ARG A 31 11.36 -15.86 -11.26
C ARG A 31 11.66 -16.41 -9.87
N GLN A 32 12.64 -17.28 -9.69
CA GLN A 32 13.08 -17.75 -8.36
C GLN A 32 13.66 -16.62 -7.49
N ASN A 33 14.03 -15.49 -8.11
CA ASN A 33 14.49 -14.30 -7.41
C ASN A 33 13.38 -13.22 -7.28
N LEU A 34 12.16 -13.50 -7.75
CA LEU A 34 11.03 -12.59 -7.73
C LEU A 34 10.06 -12.95 -6.60
N PHE A 35 9.60 -11.93 -5.87
CA PHE A 35 8.61 -12.04 -4.81
C PHE A 35 7.49 -11.03 -5.05
N TYR A 36 6.27 -11.39 -4.71
CA TYR A 36 5.15 -10.47 -4.70
C TYR A 36 4.53 -10.38 -3.31
N GLY A 37 4.38 -9.15 -2.81
CA GLY A 37 3.57 -8.80 -1.64
C GLY A 37 2.33 -8.02 -2.10
N LEU A 38 1.17 -8.68 -2.18
CA LEU A 38 0.00 -8.11 -2.84
C LEU A 38 -1.20 -7.99 -1.91
N GLY A 39 -2.10 -7.04 -2.27
CA GLY A 39 -3.39 -6.87 -1.61
C GLY A 39 -3.27 -6.43 -0.15
N ARG A 40 -2.27 -5.62 0.22
CA ARG A 40 -2.08 -5.13 1.59
C ARG A 40 -2.04 -6.27 2.62
N GLY A 41 -1.08 -7.18 2.48
CA GLY A 41 -0.93 -8.34 3.35
C GLY A 41 -1.72 -9.57 2.93
N ALA A 42 -2.67 -9.46 1.98
CA ALA A 42 -3.51 -10.58 1.57
C ALA A 42 -2.70 -11.79 1.14
N TYR A 43 -1.70 -11.56 0.28
CA TYR A 43 -0.91 -12.64 -0.30
C TYR A 43 0.55 -12.25 -0.46
N ASN A 44 1.44 -13.19 -0.09
CA ASN A 44 2.85 -13.12 -0.40
C ASN A 44 3.23 -14.35 -1.24
N TYR A 45 3.78 -14.10 -2.43
CA TYR A 45 4.12 -15.13 -3.40
C TYR A 45 5.64 -15.23 -3.57
N HIS A 46 6.10 -16.44 -3.77
CA HIS A 46 7.34 -16.78 -4.44
C HIS A 46 7.03 -17.58 -5.71
N PHE A 47 8.05 -17.99 -6.46
CA PHE A 47 7.87 -18.76 -7.67
C PHE A 47 8.58 -20.11 -7.54
N THR A 48 7.88 -21.16 -7.95
CA THR A 48 8.38 -22.53 -7.99
C THR A 48 9.44 -22.71 -9.07
N ASP A 49 10.13 -23.85 -9.09
CA ASP A 49 11.19 -24.15 -10.07
C ASP A 49 10.68 -24.11 -11.53
N ASP A 50 9.40 -24.45 -11.75
CA ASP A 50 8.74 -24.33 -13.04
C ASP A 50 8.16 -22.93 -13.32
N GLY A 51 8.42 -21.97 -12.44
CA GLY A 51 8.09 -20.55 -12.61
C GLY A 51 6.64 -20.20 -12.33
N ARG A 52 5.87 -21.04 -11.62
CA ARG A 52 4.51 -20.73 -11.20
C ARG A 52 4.48 -19.97 -9.88
N PRO A 53 3.57 -18.98 -9.73
CA PRO A 53 3.41 -18.29 -8.44
C PRO A 53 2.80 -19.24 -7.41
N GLU A 54 3.39 -19.27 -6.21
CA GLU A 54 2.92 -20.00 -5.04
C GLU A 54 2.86 -19.10 -3.82
N VAL A 55 1.74 -19.16 -3.07
CA VAL A 55 1.55 -18.38 -1.86
C VAL A 55 2.32 -19.03 -0.72
N PHE A 56 3.26 -18.32 -0.10
CA PHE A 56 3.98 -18.78 1.08
C PHE A 56 3.46 -18.16 2.39
N CYS A 57 2.76 -17.01 2.32
CA CYS A 57 2.14 -16.38 3.47
C CYS A 57 0.87 -15.65 3.03
N SER A 58 -0.20 -15.74 3.83
CA SER A 58 -1.48 -15.09 3.55
C SER A 58 -2.13 -14.62 4.85
N LEU A 59 -2.69 -13.39 4.83
CA LEU A 59 -3.46 -12.78 5.92
C LEU A 59 -4.91 -12.49 5.50
N ILE A 60 -5.53 -13.45 4.82
CA ILE A 60 -6.95 -13.33 4.45
C ILE A 60 -7.81 -13.64 5.66
N PRO A 61 -8.69 -12.70 6.08
CA PRO A 61 -9.65 -12.94 7.14
C PRO A 61 -10.60 -14.11 6.78
N ASP A 62 -11.07 -14.82 7.79
CA ASP A 62 -12.17 -15.75 7.59
C ASP A 62 -13.48 -14.99 7.24
N LYS A 63 -14.52 -15.75 6.89
CA LYS A 63 -15.80 -15.18 6.48
C LYS A 63 -16.43 -14.29 7.56
N GLU A 64 -16.36 -14.70 8.83
CA GLU A 64 -16.96 -13.95 9.93
C GLU A 64 -16.21 -12.63 10.15
N LEU A 65 -14.91 -12.69 10.20
CA LEU A 65 -14.05 -11.51 10.37
C LEU A 65 -14.20 -10.55 9.20
N MET A 66 -14.28 -11.07 7.94
CA MET A 66 -14.51 -10.23 6.77
C MET A 66 -15.88 -9.54 6.82
N LEU A 67 -16.94 -10.22 7.26
CA LEU A 67 -18.26 -9.60 7.45
C LEU A 67 -18.25 -8.49 8.51
N ARG A 68 -17.42 -8.62 9.55
CA ARG A 68 -17.23 -7.56 10.56
C ARG A 68 -16.51 -6.35 9.97
N ILE A 69 -15.49 -6.57 9.12
CA ILE A 69 -14.82 -5.48 8.38
C ILE A 69 -15.82 -4.76 7.47
N HIS A 70 -16.65 -5.50 6.73
CA HIS A 70 -17.71 -4.92 5.88
C HIS A 70 -18.69 -4.08 6.69
N ARG A 71 -19.08 -4.56 7.87
CA ARG A 71 -19.99 -3.83 8.77
C ARG A 71 -19.35 -2.55 9.28
N ALA A 72 -18.09 -2.60 9.69
CA ALA A 72 -17.35 -1.41 10.10
C ALA A 72 -17.28 -0.37 8.96
N CYS A 73 -16.98 -0.82 7.74
CA CYS A 73 -16.96 0.03 6.55
C CYS A 73 -18.31 0.71 6.29
N TYR A 74 -19.41 -0.07 6.36
CA TYR A 74 -20.75 0.49 6.18
C TYR A 74 -21.08 1.53 7.25
N ARG A 75 -20.72 1.28 8.52
CA ARG A 75 -20.92 2.25 9.61
C ARG A 75 -20.10 3.53 9.45
N ILE A 76 -18.88 3.42 8.91
CA ILE A 76 -18.07 4.59 8.58
C ILE A 76 -18.76 5.43 7.50
N HIS A 77 -19.19 4.79 6.40
CA HIS A 77 -19.95 5.44 5.33
C HIS A 77 -21.23 6.08 5.85
N GLU A 78 -22.02 5.37 6.64
CA GLU A 78 -23.27 5.86 7.25
C GLU A 78 -23.01 7.09 8.12
N ARG A 79 -21.98 7.05 8.98
CA ARG A 79 -21.61 8.16 9.86
C ARG A 79 -21.16 9.38 9.06
N LEU A 80 -20.35 9.19 8.00
CA LEU A 80 -19.91 10.27 7.12
C LEU A 80 -21.11 10.97 6.46
N LEU A 81 -22.08 10.19 5.98
CA LEU A 81 -23.28 10.76 5.37
C LEU A 81 -24.21 11.44 6.37
N GLN A 82 -24.47 10.82 7.53
CA GLN A 82 -25.45 11.34 8.50
C GLN A 82 -24.95 12.52 9.32
N GLU A 83 -23.70 12.49 9.78
CA GLU A 83 -23.14 13.51 10.67
C GLU A 83 -22.49 14.66 9.90
N PHE A 84 -21.95 14.40 8.70
CA PHE A 84 -21.15 15.34 7.94
C PHE A 84 -21.74 15.68 6.56
N ASP A 85 -22.87 15.08 6.17
CA ASP A 85 -23.42 15.17 4.79
C ASP A 85 -22.35 14.89 3.70
N PHE A 86 -21.38 14.02 4.02
CA PHE A 86 -20.23 13.71 3.19
C PHE A 86 -20.49 12.40 2.43
N LYS A 87 -20.66 12.49 1.11
CA LYS A 87 -20.95 11.34 0.25
C LYS A 87 -19.67 10.55 -0.03
N THR A 88 -19.80 9.26 0.09
CA THR A 88 -18.73 8.29 -0.20
C THR A 88 -19.31 7.08 -0.94
N ASP A 89 -18.45 6.25 -1.50
CA ASP A 89 -18.83 4.95 -2.06
C ASP A 89 -17.97 3.84 -1.43
N ILE A 90 -18.49 2.60 -1.42
CA ILE A 90 -17.79 1.47 -0.79
C ILE A 90 -17.43 0.42 -1.83
N VAL A 91 -16.17 0.07 -1.89
CA VAL A 91 -15.64 -1.02 -2.72
C VAL A 91 -15.35 -2.23 -1.84
N PHE A 92 -16.19 -3.27 -1.93
CA PHE A 92 -16.07 -4.51 -1.17
C PHE A 92 -15.25 -5.61 -1.85
N SER A 93 -14.75 -5.38 -3.06
CA SER A 93 -14.16 -6.42 -3.91
C SER A 93 -12.72 -6.83 -3.54
N ARG A 94 -12.25 -6.52 -2.33
CA ARG A 94 -10.93 -6.91 -1.85
C ARG A 94 -11.02 -8.11 -0.90
N PRO A 95 -10.02 -9.01 -0.88
CA PRO A 95 -10.09 -10.25 -0.10
C PRO A 95 -9.89 -10.05 1.41
N ASN A 96 -9.34 -8.92 1.85
CA ASN A 96 -8.90 -8.69 3.24
C ASN A 96 -9.19 -7.28 3.77
N TYR A 97 -9.74 -6.38 2.96
CA TYR A 97 -10.07 -5.01 3.35
C TYR A 97 -11.17 -4.43 2.44
N CYS A 98 -11.69 -3.28 2.81
CA CYS A 98 -12.58 -2.48 1.97
C CYS A 98 -11.94 -1.14 1.64
N LYS A 99 -12.42 -0.51 0.56
CA LYS A 99 -12.09 0.88 0.23
C LYS A 99 -13.34 1.73 0.35
N ILE A 100 -13.23 2.89 0.97
CA ILE A 100 -14.25 3.93 0.96
C ILE A 100 -13.72 5.05 0.07
N ASP A 101 -14.36 5.29 -1.08
CA ASP A 101 -14.03 6.40 -1.98
C ASP A 101 -14.48 7.70 -1.32
N ILE A 102 -13.53 8.58 -1.01
CA ILE A 102 -13.74 9.88 -0.36
C ILE A 102 -13.71 11.04 -1.35
N LEU A 103 -13.65 10.75 -2.66
CA LEU A 103 -13.64 11.75 -3.74
C LEU A 103 -14.84 11.64 -4.67
N VAL A 104 -15.92 10.97 -4.24
CA VAL A 104 -17.14 10.79 -5.04
C VAL A 104 -17.73 12.14 -5.50
N GLU A 105 -17.59 13.19 -4.71
CA GLU A 105 -18.08 14.54 -5.03
C GLU A 105 -17.10 15.34 -5.92
N ASN A 106 -15.87 14.89 -6.06
CA ASN A 106 -14.85 15.57 -6.85
C ASN A 106 -14.81 15.01 -8.27
N ASP A 107 -14.94 15.88 -9.27
CA ASP A 107 -14.80 15.50 -10.68
C ASP A 107 -13.33 15.18 -11.00
N ARG A 108 -13.03 13.92 -11.22
CA ARG A 108 -11.67 13.44 -11.51
C ARG A 108 -11.31 13.41 -12.98
N ASN A 109 -12.24 13.73 -13.89
CA ASN A 109 -12.00 13.69 -15.33
C ASN A 109 -11.25 12.42 -15.82
N GLY A 110 -11.45 11.27 -15.15
CA GLY A 110 -10.83 9.99 -15.50
C GLY A 110 -9.37 9.85 -15.10
N GLN A 111 -8.79 10.74 -14.31
CA GLN A 111 -7.41 10.63 -13.85
C GLN A 111 -7.25 9.49 -12.82
N LEU A 112 -6.22 8.65 -13.03
CA LEU A 112 -5.95 7.48 -12.20
C LEU A 112 -4.93 7.74 -11.08
N PHE A 113 -4.08 8.78 -11.25
CA PHE A 113 -2.97 9.08 -10.35
C PHE A 113 -3.23 10.34 -9.55
N PHE A 114 -2.75 10.35 -8.31
CA PHE A 114 -2.78 11.48 -7.41
C PHE A 114 -1.95 12.65 -7.97
N GLN A 115 -2.52 13.86 -7.90
CA GLN A 115 -1.83 15.09 -8.26
C GLN A 115 -1.78 16.02 -7.04
N GLU A 116 -0.75 16.86 -6.94
CA GLU A 116 -0.51 17.77 -5.79
C GLU A 116 -1.75 18.61 -5.43
N HIS A 117 -2.49 19.09 -6.44
CA HIS A 117 -3.71 19.88 -6.22
C HIS A 117 -4.93 19.07 -5.76
N GLU A 118 -4.91 17.73 -5.90
CA GLU A 118 -6.02 16.89 -5.42
C GLU A 118 -6.06 16.81 -3.90
N LEU A 119 -4.88 16.82 -3.24
CA LEU A 119 -4.82 16.85 -1.78
C LEU A 119 -5.39 18.16 -1.21
N ASP A 120 -5.06 19.29 -1.83
CA ASP A 120 -5.61 20.58 -1.42
C ASP A 120 -7.14 20.63 -1.64
N SER A 121 -7.61 20.13 -2.78
CA SER A 121 -9.03 20.01 -3.08
C SER A 121 -9.74 19.09 -2.09
N LEU A 122 -9.16 17.94 -1.77
CA LEU A 122 -9.71 17.03 -0.76
C LEU A 122 -9.75 17.69 0.62
N ASN A 123 -8.68 18.31 1.05
CA ASN A 123 -8.63 19.01 2.34
C ASN A 123 -9.68 20.14 2.43
N GLN A 124 -9.91 20.84 1.33
CA GLN A 124 -10.98 21.86 1.26
C GLN A 124 -12.36 21.21 1.38
N THR A 125 -12.63 20.14 0.62
CA THR A 125 -13.89 19.39 0.69
C THR A 125 -14.16 18.85 2.09
N LEU A 126 -13.15 18.25 2.74
CA LEU A 126 -13.29 17.77 4.13
C LEU A 126 -13.69 18.89 5.10
N LYS A 127 -13.08 20.07 4.98
CA LYS A 127 -13.39 21.23 5.82
C LYS A 127 -14.80 21.76 5.57
N GLU A 128 -15.28 21.79 4.32
CA GLU A 128 -16.63 22.20 3.95
C GLU A 128 -17.69 21.32 4.60
N HIS A 129 -17.38 20.03 4.76
CA HIS A 129 -18.21 19.06 5.48
C HIS A 129 -17.96 19.01 7.00
N GLY A 130 -17.12 19.90 7.54
CA GLY A 130 -16.82 19.94 8.99
C GLY A 130 -15.89 18.82 9.47
N ILE A 131 -15.20 18.14 8.55
CA ILE A 131 -14.16 17.16 8.85
C ILE A 131 -12.82 17.88 8.86
N GLY A 132 -12.07 17.79 9.95
CA GLY A 132 -10.85 18.57 10.11
C GLY A 132 -9.74 18.20 9.12
N ASP A 133 -9.43 16.90 9.01
CA ASP A 133 -8.39 16.37 8.14
C ASP A 133 -8.51 14.84 7.94
N LEU A 134 -7.62 14.27 7.12
CA LEU A 134 -7.55 12.81 6.88
C LEU A 134 -7.28 12.00 8.16
N ARG A 135 -6.57 12.55 9.14
CA ARG A 135 -6.33 11.88 10.43
C ARG A 135 -7.62 11.70 11.22
N GLN A 136 -8.55 12.67 11.12
CA GLN A 136 -9.87 12.53 11.73
C GLN A 136 -10.65 11.37 11.12
N LEU A 137 -10.60 11.20 9.80
CA LEU A 137 -11.20 10.04 9.12
C LEU A 137 -10.62 8.72 9.61
N ILE A 138 -9.29 8.63 9.69
CA ILE A 138 -8.60 7.42 10.17
C ILE A 138 -9.00 7.10 11.61
N ARG A 139 -8.95 8.10 12.52
CA ARG A 139 -9.35 7.90 13.93
C ARG A 139 -10.80 7.43 14.05
N MET A 140 -11.71 8.02 13.28
CA MET A 140 -13.11 7.62 13.24
C MET A 140 -13.28 6.17 12.75
N ALA A 141 -12.55 5.77 11.72
CA ALA A 141 -12.57 4.40 11.20
C ALA A 141 -12.07 3.40 12.25
N GLU A 142 -10.97 3.70 12.93
CA GLU A 142 -10.41 2.85 13.99
C GLU A 142 -11.32 2.79 15.22
N GLU A 143 -12.00 3.89 15.58
CA GLU A 143 -12.98 3.92 16.66
C GLU A 143 -14.16 2.98 16.36
N ILE A 144 -14.76 3.10 15.18
CA ILE A 144 -15.84 2.22 14.72
C ILE A 144 -15.34 0.76 14.66
N GLY A 145 -14.12 0.53 14.22
CA GLY A 145 -13.50 -0.79 14.26
C GLY A 145 -13.45 -1.38 15.65
N ARG A 146 -13.00 -0.59 16.65
CA ARG A 146 -12.98 -1.04 18.06
C ARG A 146 -14.38 -1.40 18.58
N GLU A 147 -15.40 -0.62 18.21
CA GLU A 147 -16.80 -0.94 18.57
C GLU A 147 -17.29 -2.25 17.94
N GLU A 148 -16.81 -2.60 16.74
CA GLU A 148 -17.05 -3.90 16.10
C GLU A 148 -16.11 -5.01 16.62
N GLY A 149 -15.27 -4.71 17.63
CA GLY A 149 -14.27 -5.62 18.20
C GLY A 149 -13.15 -5.96 17.23
N LEU A 150 -12.76 -5.01 16.36
CA LEU A 150 -11.68 -5.14 15.40
C LEU A 150 -10.52 -4.19 15.76
N SER A 151 -9.30 -4.65 15.57
CA SER A 151 -8.10 -3.81 15.56
C SER A 151 -7.82 -3.38 14.12
N LEU A 152 -8.57 -2.39 13.62
CA LEU A 152 -8.41 -1.92 12.25
C LEU A 152 -7.07 -1.22 12.06
N SER A 153 -6.46 -1.45 10.90
CA SER A 153 -5.41 -0.63 10.31
C SER A 153 -6.05 0.20 9.20
N ALA A 154 -6.49 1.40 9.52
CA ALA A 154 -7.04 2.32 8.53
C ALA A 154 -5.90 3.14 7.92
N THR A 155 -5.88 3.24 6.59
CA THR A 155 -4.90 4.02 5.83
C THR A 155 -5.59 4.81 4.73
N THR A 156 -4.90 5.74 4.11
CA THR A 156 -5.44 6.50 2.98
C THR A 156 -4.36 6.74 1.92
N ASP A 157 -4.78 6.78 0.67
CA ASP A 157 -4.01 7.25 -0.48
C ASP A 157 -4.55 8.60 -0.99
N ALA A 158 -5.28 9.34 -0.14
CA ALA A 158 -6.02 10.57 -0.44
C ALA A 158 -7.21 10.40 -1.41
N LYS A 159 -7.39 9.21 -2.00
CA LYS A 159 -8.59 8.86 -2.79
C LYS A 159 -9.51 7.95 -1.99
N TYR A 160 -8.91 6.96 -1.38
CA TYR A 160 -9.62 5.96 -0.62
C TYR A 160 -9.21 6.00 0.85
N LEU A 161 -10.19 5.87 1.72
CA LEU A 161 -9.94 5.38 3.06
C LEU A 161 -9.98 3.84 2.98
N GLU A 162 -8.85 3.21 3.24
CA GLU A 162 -8.69 1.76 3.17
C GLU A 162 -8.85 1.18 4.58
N VAL A 163 -9.81 0.28 4.74
CA VAL A 163 -10.24 -0.26 6.05
C VAL A 163 -10.02 -1.76 6.08
N GLY A 164 -9.07 -2.21 6.86
CA GLY A 164 -8.71 -3.63 6.99
C GLY A 164 -7.89 -3.91 8.24
N LEU A 165 -7.36 -5.13 8.35
CA LEU A 165 -6.55 -5.57 9.48
C LEU A 165 -5.06 -5.65 9.15
N SER A 166 -4.70 -5.48 7.90
CA SER A 166 -3.34 -5.61 7.37
C SER A 166 -3.00 -4.46 6.42
N SER A 167 -1.72 -4.30 6.14
CA SER A 167 -1.17 -3.23 5.30
C SER A 167 0.04 -3.71 4.49
N LYS A 168 0.71 -2.80 3.76
CA LYS A 168 1.98 -3.10 3.08
C LYS A 168 3.09 -3.54 4.07
N SER A 169 3.01 -3.15 5.35
CA SER A 169 3.96 -3.58 6.37
C SER A 169 3.95 -5.10 6.57
N ASP A 170 2.79 -5.73 6.48
CA ASP A 170 2.67 -7.19 6.61
C ASP A 170 3.32 -7.90 5.43
N ASN A 171 3.18 -7.35 4.22
CA ASN A 171 3.84 -7.91 3.04
C ASN A 171 5.36 -7.81 3.17
N VAL A 172 5.89 -6.62 3.47
CA VAL A 172 7.33 -6.40 3.53
C VAL A 172 7.97 -7.23 4.64
N ASN A 173 7.33 -7.32 5.81
CA ASN A 173 7.82 -8.12 6.92
C ASN A 173 7.85 -9.63 6.60
N ALA A 174 6.79 -10.16 5.95
CA ALA A 174 6.73 -11.56 5.55
C ALA A 174 7.80 -11.90 4.49
N ILE A 175 8.01 -11.01 3.53
CA ILE A 175 9.04 -11.20 2.49
C ILE A 175 10.43 -11.13 3.12
N LEU A 176 10.72 -10.15 3.96
CA LEU A 176 12.03 -10.01 4.61
C LEU A 176 12.32 -11.21 5.52
N GLU A 177 11.34 -11.71 6.26
CA GLU A 177 11.49 -12.93 7.07
C GLU A 177 11.83 -14.15 6.20
N ARG A 178 11.17 -14.30 5.05
CA ARG A 178 11.46 -15.36 4.08
C ARG A 178 12.87 -15.25 3.52
N LEU A 179 13.29 -14.02 3.15
CA LEU A 179 14.63 -13.74 2.63
C LEU A 179 15.72 -14.01 3.68
N GLY A 180 15.49 -13.58 4.91
CA GLY A 180 16.40 -13.85 6.03
C GLY A 180 16.57 -15.34 6.33
N THR A 181 15.46 -16.08 6.35
CA THR A 181 15.48 -17.53 6.65
C THR A 181 16.13 -18.33 5.52
N ALA A 182 15.86 -17.99 4.25
CA ALA A 182 16.32 -18.79 3.12
C ALA A 182 17.72 -18.41 2.61
N TRP A 183 18.12 -17.14 2.74
CA TRP A 183 19.36 -16.62 2.15
C TRP A 183 20.19 -15.77 3.10
N GLY A 184 19.77 -15.56 4.33
CA GLY A 184 20.48 -14.74 5.32
C GLY A 184 20.41 -13.24 5.05
N ILE A 185 19.55 -12.78 4.11
CA ILE A 185 19.40 -11.37 3.75
C ILE A 185 18.71 -10.62 4.89
N GLN A 186 19.31 -9.52 5.33
CA GLN A 186 18.80 -8.65 6.38
C GLN A 186 18.32 -7.31 5.80
N ALA A 187 17.73 -6.46 6.64
CA ALA A 187 17.20 -5.17 6.18
C ALA A 187 18.32 -4.26 5.62
N GLU A 188 19.50 -4.27 6.23
CA GLU A 188 20.67 -3.50 5.76
C GLU A 188 21.18 -3.92 4.37
N ASP A 189 20.78 -5.09 3.89
CA ASP A 189 21.08 -5.56 2.55
C ASP A 189 20.00 -5.13 1.52
N CYS A 190 18.97 -4.40 1.96
CA CYS A 190 17.78 -4.10 1.18
C CYS A 190 17.65 -2.61 0.88
N SER A 191 17.17 -2.30 -0.33
CA SER A 191 16.68 -0.97 -0.68
C SER A 191 15.18 -1.02 -1.00
N PHE A 192 14.43 -0.04 -0.48
CA PHE A 192 12.98 0.08 -0.60
C PHE A 192 12.64 1.28 -1.46
N TRP A 193 12.01 1.06 -2.60
CA TRP A 193 11.69 2.08 -3.59
C TRP A 193 10.20 2.28 -3.69
N GLY A 194 9.75 3.54 -3.74
CA GLY A 194 8.34 3.87 -3.87
C GLY A 194 8.12 5.27 -4.41
N ASP A 195 6.88 5.59 -4.75
CA ASP A 195 6.45 6.90 -5.24
C ASP A 195 5.32 7.52 -4.38
N GLU A 196 4.95 6.84 -3.28
CA GLU A 196 3.90 7.27 -2.36
C GLU A 196 4.40 7.44 -0.90
N TYR A 197 5.60 8.02 -0.71
CA TYR A 197 6.09 8.38 0.64
C TYR A 197 5.66 9.78 1.09
N ILE A 198 4.97 10.55 0.25
CA ILE A 198 4.59 11.94 0.51
C ILE A 198 3.69 12.09 1.74
N GLY A 199 3.89 13.19 2.48
CA GLY A 199 3.02 13.61 3.57
C GLY A 199 1.63 14.01 3.06
N LEU A 200 0.59 13.38 3.60
CA LEU A 200 -0.82 13.64 3.30
C LEU A 200 -1.44 14.58 4.35
N SER A 201 -0.91 14.55 5.56
CA SER A 201 -1.26 15.42 6.68
C SER A 201 -0.10 15.34 7.69
N GLU A 202 -0.07 16.19 8.71
CA GLU A 202 0.95 16.14 9.75
C GLU A 202 1.07 14.75 10.37
N GLY A 203 2.23 14.10 10.19
CA GLY A 203 2.51 12.76 10.69
C GLY A 203 1.76 11.61 9.97
N LEU A 204 1.05 11.91 8.88
CA LEU A 204 0.41 10.92 8.02
C LEU A 204 1.05 10.95 6.64
N PHE A 205 1.59 9.83 6.22
CA PHE A 205 2.28 9.68 4.94
C PHE A 205 1.54 8.68 4.02
N GLY A 206 1.88 8.73 2.74
CA GLY A 206 1.32 7.84 1.73
C GLY A 206 1.66 6.36 1.93
N SER A 207 1.08 5.52 1.09
CA SER A 207 1.01 4.08 1.33
C SER A 207 2.36 3.36 1.37
N ASP A 208 3.42 3.92 0.75
CA ASP A 208 4.76 3.32 0.78
C ASP A 208 5.48 3.52 2.13
N SER A 209 5.04 4.51 2.93
CA SER A 209 5.56 4.68 4.29
C SER A 209 5.33 3.44 5.18
N PHE A 210 4.33 2.62 4.86
CA PHE A 210 4.08 1.36 5.57
C PHE A 210 5.14 0.27 5.29
N MET A 211 6.05 0.48 4.34
CA MET A 211 7.24 -0.36 4.19
C MET A 211 8.31 -0.08 5.27
N ILE A 212 8.21 1.06 5.96
CA ILE A 212 9.09 1.43 7.08
C ILE A 212 8.53 0.78 8.35
N THR A 213 9.17 -0.27 8.81
CA THR A 213 8.79 -1.04 10.00
C THR A 213 10.00 -1.19 10.92
N GLU A 214 9.80 -1.68 12.15
CA GLU A 214 10.92 -2.01 13.04
C GLU A 214 11.90 -3.01 12.41
N ARG A 215 11.41 -3.89 11.51
CA ARG A 215 12.22 -4.90 10.84
C ARG A 215 12.98 -4.37 9.62
N THR A 216 12.48 -3.31 8.98
CA THR A 216 13.04 -2.78 7.73
C THR A 216 13.83 -1.50 7.91
N MET A 217 13.73 -0.85 9.08
CA MET A 217 14.29 0.49 9.33
C MET A 217 15.82 0.59 9.19
N ALA A 218 16.53 -0.54 9.16
CA ALA A 218 17.96 -0.56 8.91
C ALA A 218 18.32 -0.56 7.40
N GLY A 219 17.33 -0.66 6.51
CA GLY A 219 17.52 -0.58 5.07
C GLY A 219 17.45 0.84 4.52
N ASP A 220 17.73 0.99 3.22
CA ASP A 220 17.70 2.26 2.52
C ASP A 220 16.33 2.49 1.87
N PHE A 221 15.74 3.67 2.07
CA PHE A 221 14.44 4.04 1.51
C PHE A 221 14.57 5.17 0.51
N PHE A 222 13.98 5.01 -0.67
CA PHE A 222 14.05 5.94 -1.79
C PHE A 222 12.67 6.32 -2.31
N ASP A 223 12.38 7.61 -2.39
CA ASP A 223 11.20 8.16 -3.05
C ASP A 223 11.58 8.66 -4.44
N VAL A 224 10.93 8.11 -5.45
CA VAL A 224 11.10 8.50 -6.84
C VAL A 224 9.99 9.41 -7.35
N SER A 225 9.03 9.79 -6.51
CA SER A 225 7.96 10.72 -6.91
C SER A 225 8.50 12.13 -7.19
N GLU A 226 7.81 12.84 -8.08
CA GLU A 226 8.05 14.26 -8.38
C GLU A 226 7.25 15.19 -7.45
N ALA A 227 6.41 14.64 -6.58
CA ALA A 227 5.55 15.39 -5.70
C ALA A 227 6.37 16.14 -4.63
N ARG A 228 6.00 17.39 -4.34
CA ARG A 228 6.58 18.20 -3.29
C ARG A 228 5.90 17.94 -1.96
N GLY A 229 6.65 17.94 -0.86
CA GLY A 229 6.10 17.78 0.49
C GLY A 229 7.06 17.04 1.41
N GLU A 230 6.63 16.82 2.64
CA GLU A 230 7.40 16.10 3.65
C GLU A 230 7.48 14.59 3.32
N ARG A 231 8.52 13.96 3.83
CA ARG A 231 8.75 12.51 3.80
C ARG A 231 9.13 12.04 5.21
N PRO A 232 8.98 10.74 5.53
CA PRO A 232 9.61 10.18 6.72
C PRO A 232 11.13 10.46 6.73
N GLU A 233 11.71 10.69 7.92
CA GLU A 233 13.11 11.15 8.07
C GLU A 233 14.14 10.24 7.40
N ASN A 234 13.87 8.95 7.29
CA ASN A 234 14.76 7.95 6.70
C ASN A 234 14.55 7.73 5.19
N VAL A 235 13.71 8.53 4.54
CA VAL A 235 13.44 8.44 3.10
C VAL A 235 14.26 9.47 2.31
N GLN A 236 15.07 9.00 1.38
CA GLN A 236 15.83 9.84 0.46
C GLN A 236 14.98 10.16 -0.78
N VAL A 237 14.79 11.43 -1.07
CA VAL A 237 14.02 11.87 -2.26
C VAL A 237 14.97 11.96 -3.45
N LEU A 238 14.73 11.13 -4.46
CA LEU A 238 15.49 11.09 -5.70
C LEU A 238 14.74 11.74 -6.86
N GLY A 239 13.39 11.62 -6.89
CA GLY A 239 12.61 12.00 -8.05
C GLY A 239 12.85 11.11 -9.27
N GLY A 240 12.43 11.56 -10.45
CA GLY A 240 12.69 10.89 -11.73
C GLY A 240 11.75 9.71 -12.03
N GLY A 241 10.78 9.44 -11.16
CA GLY A 241 9.77 8.41 -11.36
C GLY A 241 10.36 7.00 -11.52
N VAL A 242 9.65 6.16 -12.24
CA VAL A 242 10.05 4.76 -12.49
C VAL A 242 11.38 4.65 -13.24
N GLU A 243 11.71 5.64 -14.07
CA GLU A 243 12.96 5.66 -14.84
C GLU A 243 14.19 5.72 -13.93
N GLN A 244 14.09 6.42 -12.80
CA GLN A 244 15.16 6.47 -11.79
C GLN A 244 15.43 5.09 -11.20
N PHE A 245 14.38 4.32 -10.88
CA PHE A 245 14.52 2.96 -10.38
C PHE A 245 15.08 2.01 -11.44
N ILE A 246 14.62 2.12 -12.71
CA ILE A 246 15.14 1.32 -13.82
C ILE A 246 16.63 1.60 -14.03
N GLY A 247 17.03 2.88 -14.03
CA GLY A 247 18.45 3.27 -14.16
C GLY A 247 19.32 2.70 -13.03
N PHE A 248 18.81 2.64 -11.81
CA PHE A 248 19.48 1.97 -10.69
C PHE A 248 19.67 0.47 -10.98
N LEU A 249 18.61 -0.25 -11.41
CA LEU A 249 18.70 -1.68 -11.73
C LEU A 249 19.69 -1.96 -12.87
N GLU A 250 19.70 -1.12 -13.91
CA GLU A 250 20.65 -1.23 -15.03
C GLU A 250 22.11 -1.03 -14.56
N ALA A 251 22.35 -0.06 -13.68
CA ALA A 251 23.67 0.15 -13.09
C ALA A 251 24.14 -1.05 -12.29
N GLN A 252 23.24 -1.68 -11.50
CA GLN A 252 23.55 -2.90 -10.76
C GLN A 252 23.83 -4.11 -11.67
N SER A 253 23.21 -4.17 -12.85
CA SER A 253 23.43 -5.29 -13.79
C SER A 253 24.78 -5.24 -14.51
N ASN A 254 25.46 -4.09 -14.49
CA ASN A 254 26.77 -3.86 -15.11
C ASN A 254 27.95 -4.03 -14.13
N LEU A 255 27.67 -4.32 -12.87
CA LEU A 255 28.65 -4.67 -11.83
C LEU A 255 28.85 -6.18 -11.75
#